data_42d1c0b41d3e9aad6919e6381acc5d5e
#
_entry.id   42d1c0b41d3e9aad6919e6381acc5d5e
#
_cell.length_a   1.000
_cell.length_b   1.000
_cell.length_c   1.000
_cell.angle_alpha   90.00
_cell.angle_beta   90.00
_cell.angle_gamma   90.00
#
_symmetry.space_group_name_H-M   'P 1'
#
loop_
_entity.id
_entity.type
_entity.pdbx_description
1 polymer ?
#
loop_
_entity_poly.entity_id
_entity_poly.type
_entity_poly.pdbx_seq_one_letter_code
_entity_poly.pdbx_strand_id
1 'polypeptide(L)'
;LSTEFNPTLFSNKKINFKNKFPYSTFTLVAYDYDLSPILMLSDLSEHTTNIKSNNLISLMVCEEEKVYQFFPKFKKQFGNYEDPMSRPRITLIGEAKVTKNVHHKKRFLSRHPAANLYSNFNDMNFYILKIKSAHLIGGFAHVKWFNKNDLICKDFKNFKEMEYDVMEHMNSHHKESIDLYSTKILKNKTKNWEIIGIDPDGVDLRKG
;
A
#
# COMPACT_ATOMS: atom_id res chain seq x y z
N LEU A 1 -3.54 6.23 7.32
CA LEU A 1 -4.80 5.67 7.76
C LEU A 1 -5.52 6.65 8.68
N SER A 2 -6.74 7.01 8.37
CA SER A 2 -7.60 7.82 9.25
C SER A 2 -8.87 7.04 9.59
N THR A 3 -9.22 7.02 10.87
CA THR A 3 -10.37 6.34 11.46
C THR A 3 -11.17 7.32 12.31
N GLU A 4 -12.41 7.02 12.61
CA GLU A 4 -13.21 7.79 13.55
C GLU A 4 -12.87 7.36 14.98
N PHE A 5 -12.29 8.25 15.76
CA PHE A 5 -12.01 8.01 17.17
C PHE A 5 -13.29 8.17 18.01
N ASN A 6 -13.66 7.12 18.72
CA ASN A 6 -14.81 7.14 19.63
C ASN A 6 -14.31 7.20 21.10
N PRO A 7 -14.41 8.34 21.78
CA PRO A 7 -13.88 8.51 23.13
C PRO A 7 -14.57 7.65 24.18
N THR A 8 -15.80 7.19 23.94
CA THR A 8 -16.54 6.34 24.89
C THR A 8 -15.94 4.94 25.04
N LEU A 9 -15.14 4.48 24.06
CA LEU A 9 -14.47 3.18 24.11
C LEU A 9 -13.21 3.19 25.02
N PHE A 10 -12.79 4.36 25.53
CA PHE A 10 -11.53 4.56 26.24
C PHE A 10 -11.71 5.19 27.62
N SER A 11 -12.68 4.69 28.38
CA SER A 11 -13.05 5.22 29.70
C SER A 11 -11.90 5.32 30.73
N ASN A 12 -10.80 4.61 30.50
CA ASN A 12 -9.62 4.62 31.40
C ASN A 12 -8.52 5.60 30.97
N LYS A 13 -8.68 6.34 29.88
CA LYS A 13 -7.71 7.36 29.46
C LYS A 13 -8.07 8.71 30.06
N LYS A 14 -7.05 9.46 30.53
CA LYS A 14 -7.18 10.81 31.10
C LYS A 14 -7.74 11.86 30.14
N ILE A 15 -8.04 11.47 28.89
CA ILE A 15 -8.50 12.35 27.83
C ILE A 15 -10.01 12.09 27.63
N ASN A 16 -10.81 13.09 27.98
CA ASN A 16 -12.26 13.02 27.83
C ASN A 16 -12.72 13.95 26.70
N PHE A 17 -12.98 13.36 25.52
CA PHE A 17 -13.60 14.08 24.41
C PHE A 17 -15.11 13.78 24.40
N LYS A 18 -15.92 14.84 24.29
CA LYS A 18 -17.39 14.70 24.13
C LYS A 18 -17.79 14.32 22.70
N ASN A 19 -16.93 14.59 21.71
CA ASN A 19 -17.21 14.43 20.30
C ASN A 19 -16.28 13.41 19.66
N LYS A 20 -16.71 12.82 18.56
CA LYS A 20 -15.91 11.97 17.70
C LYS A 20 -14.92 12.82 16.90
N PHE A 21 -13.67 12.41 16.84
CA PHE A 21 -12.63 13.09 16.09
C PHE A 21 -12.01 12.17 15.06
N PRO A 22 -11.50 12.69 13.93
CA PRO A 22 -10.64 11.91 13.04
C PRO A 22 -9.32 11.57 13.76
N TYR A 23 -8.94 10.31 13.72
CA TYR A 23 -7.70 9.80 14.29
C TYR A 23 -6.79 9.29 13.17
N SER A 24 -5.60 9.87 13.04
CA SER A 24 -4.64 9.52 11.99
C SER A 24 -3.47 8.73 12.56
N THR A 25 -3.08 7.69 11.85
CA THR A 25 -1.95 6.83 12.21
C THR A 25 -1.19 6.40 10.95
N PHE A 26 0.10 6.11 11.11
CA PHE A 26 0.90 5.52 10.05
C PHE A 26 0.67 4.01 9.99
N THR A 27 0.63 3.45 8.79
CA THR A 27 0.53 2.00 8.56
C THR A 27 1.24 1.58 7.29
N LEU A 28 1.66 0.32 7.23
CA LEU A 28 2.14 -0.30 6.00
C LEU A 28 0.95 -0.67 5.12
N VAL A 29 1.14 -0.59 3.82
CA VAL A 29 0.13 -0.95 2.83
C VAL A 29 0.75 -1.78 1.71
N ALA A 30 0.02 -2.80 1.27
CA ALA A 30 0.21 -3.45 -0.02
C ALA A 30 -1.09 -3.34 -0.81
N TYR A 31 -1.07 -3.68 -2.09
CA TYR A 31 -2.26 -3.58 -2.94
C TYR A 31 -2.61 -4.93 -3.54
N ASP A 32 -3.89 -5.24 -3.63
CA ASP A 32 -4.39 -6.33 -4.47
C ASP A 32 -4.41 -5.85 -5.93
N TYR A 33 -4.63 -6.77 -6.89
CA TYR A 33 -4.63 -6.46 -8.34
C TYR A 33 -5.73 -5.46 -8.74
N ASP A 34 -6.79 -5.37 -7.95
CA ASP A 34 -7.86 -4.39 -8.15
C ASP A 34 -7.60 -3.06 -7.42
N LEU A 35 -6.34 -2.79 -7.06
CA LEU A 35 -5.89 -1.64 -6.28
C LEU A 35 -6.49 -1.54 -4.87
N SER A 36 -7.22 -2.55 -4.41
CA SER A 36 -7.72 -2.57 -3.03
C SER A 36 -6.55 -2.65 -2.05
N PRO A 37 -6.38 -1.66 -1.15
CA PRO A 37 -5.32 -1.69 -0.15
C PRO A 37 -5.48 -2.86 0.82
N ILE A 38 -4.37 -3.55 1.08
CA ILE A 38 -4.23 -4.60 2.07
C ILE A 38 -3.44 -4.01 3.24
N LEU A 39 -4.02 -4.10 4.43
CA LEU A 39 -3.41 -3.62 5.67
C LEU A 39 -3.20 -4.81 6.61
N MET A 40 -2.18 -4.72 7.47
CA MET A 40 -1.99 -5.64 8.59
C MET A 40 -2.00 -4.82 9.88
N LEU A 41 -2.97 -5.07 10.73
CA LEU A 41 -3.28 -4.27 11.91
C LEU A 41 -3.41 -5.16 13.13
N SER A 42 -2.86 -4.69 14.27
CA SER A 42 -3.01 -5.36 15.57
C SER A 42 -4.35 -4.99 16.20
N ASP A 43 -5.01 -5.94 16.80
CA ASP A 43 -6.23 -5.74 17.59
C ASP A 43 -6.01 -4.86 18.83
N LEU A 44 -4.77 -4.71 19.26
CA LEU A 44 -4.38 -3.86 20.39
C LEU A 44 -4.27 -2.38 20.01
N SER A 45 -4.33 -2.06 18.72
CA SER A 45 -4.14 -0.70 18.21
C SER A 45 -5.42 0.11 18.24
N GLU A 46 -5.30 1.41 18.53
CA GLU A 46 -6.41 2.38 18.54
C GLU A 46 -7.19 2.38 17.21
N HIS A 47 -6.45 2.41 16.09
CA HIS A 47 -7.09 2.41 14.77
C HIS A 47 -7.94 1.16 14.53
N THR A 48 -7.53 0.00 15.05
CA THR A 48 -8.28 -1.25 14.90
C THR A 48 -9.54 -1.22 15.77
N THR A 49 -9.45 -0.70 16.98
CA THR A 49 -10.62 -0.49 17.84
C THR A 49 -11.62 0.45 17.18
N ASN A 50 -11.13 1.54 16.57
CA ASN A 50 -11.98 2.47 15.82
C ASN A 50 -12.64 1.80 14.61
N ILE A 51 -11.90 1.00 13.83
CA ILE A 51 -12.43 0.25 12.68
C ILE A 51 -13.50 -0.75 13.11
N LYS A 52 -13.35 -1.41 14.26
CA LYS A 52 -14.36 -2.33 14.78
C LYS A 52 -15.65 -1.61 15.14
N SER A 53 -15.57 -0.36 15.58
CA SER A 53 -16.73 0.50 15.88
C SER A 53 -17.34 1.13 14.63
N ASN A 54 -16.50 1.64 13.74
CA ASN A 54 -16.90 2.21 12.45
C ASN A 54 -15.85 1.87 11.40
N ASN A 55 -16.22 1.05 10.45
CA ASN A 55 -15.32 0.55 9.42
C ASN A 55 -15.08 1.50 8.24
N LEU A 56 -15.66 2.70 8.29
CA LEU A 56 -15.40 3.76 7.32
C LEU A 56 -14.05 4.38 7.61
N ILE A 57 -13.15 4.30 6.64
CA ILE A 57 -11.78 4.80 6.77
C ILE A 57 -11.35 5.59 5.55
N SER A 58 -10.35 6.40 5.73
CA SER A 58 -9.56 6.95 4.63
C SER A 58 -8.09 6.58 4.78
N LEU A 59 -7.45 6.32 3.65
CA LEU A 59 -6.02 6.01 3.54
C LEU A 59 -5.37 7.00 2.59
N MET A 60 -4.49 7.85 3.12
CA MET A 60 -3.68 8.73 2.28
C MET A 60 -2.36 8.04 1.94
N VAL A 61 -2.04 8.03 0.66
CA VAL A 61 -0.74 7.62 0.13
C VAL A 61 -0.12 8.83 -0.54
N CYS A 62 1.11 9.12 -0.20
CA CYS A 62 1.87 10.21 -0.81
C CYS A 62 3.19 9.71 -1.34
N GLU A 63 3.71 10.40 -2.33
CA GLU A 63 5.02 10.12 -2.87
C GLU A 63 6.09 10.41 -1.82
N GLU A 64 7.02 9.48 -1.66
CA GLU A 64 8.13 9.62 -0.74
C GLU A 64 9.36 10.18 -1.47
N GLU A 65 10.08 11.09 -0.85
CA GLU A 65 11.24 11.77 -1.43
C GLU A 65 12.34 10.80 -1.87
N LYS A 66 12.50 9.69 -1.16
CA LYS A 66 13.49 8.66 -1.45
C LYS A 66 13.26 7.92 -2.77
N VAL A 67 12.05 7.91 -3.31
CA VAL A 67 11.74 7.30 -4.61
C VAL A 67 12.63 7.88 -5.71
N TYR A 68 12.94 9.16 -5.68
CA TYR A 68 13.80 9.82 -6.68
C TYR A 68 15.26 9.38 -6.63
N GLN A 69 15.73 8.82 -5.51
CA GLN A 69 17.07 8.25 -5.43
C GLN A 69 17.20 7.00 -6.29
N PHE A 70 16.11 6.23 -6.40
CA PHE A 70 16.05 5.03 -7.22
C PHE A 70 15.66 5.30 -8.68
N PHE A 71 14.89 6.37 -8.91
CA PHE A 71 14.38 6.74 -10.23
C PHE A 71 14.77 8.17 -10.62
N PRO A 72 16.07 8.46 -10.88
CA PRO A 72 16.53 9.82 -11.19
C PRO A 72 15.83 10.47 -12.40
N LYS A 73 15.30 9.65 -13.32
CA LYS A 73 14.53 10.15 -14.48
C LYS A 73 13.22 10.82 -14.06
N PHE A 74 12.57 10.33 -13.02
CA PHE A 74 11.34 10.96 -12.50
C PHE A 74 11.63 12.33 -11.90
N LYS A 75 12.78 12.52 -11.26
CA LYS A 75 13.20 13.82 -10.72
C LYS A 75 13.23 14.92 -11.79
N LYS A 76 13.67 14.58 -13.03
CA LYS A 76 13.65 15.53 -14.15
C LYS A 76 12.26 15.81 -14.69
N GLN A 77 11.36 14.82 -14.59
CA GLN A 77 10.01 14.93 -15.12
C GLN A 77 9.08 15.72 -14.20
N PHE A 78 9.28 15.62 -12.88
CA PHE A 78 8.41 16.25 -11.87
C PHE A 78 9.03 17.50 -11.22
N GLY A 79 10.25 17.88 -11.59
CA GLY A 79 10.95 19.06 -11.07
C GLY A 79 11.65 18.85 -9.72
N ASN A 80 12.22 19.92 -9.19
CA ASN A 80 12.69 19.95 -7.81
C ASN A 80 11.49 20.29 -6.93
N TYR A 81 11.02 19.34 -6.13
CA TYR A 81 9.98 19.61 -5.15
C TYR A 81 10.61 20.32 -3.95
N GLU A 82 10.68 21.62 -3.99
CA GLU A 82 11.04 22.45 -2.84
C GLU A 82 9.90 22.46 -1.81
N ASP A 83 8.64 22.37 -2.28
CA ASP A 83 7.45 22.35 -1.45
C ASP A 83 6.83 20.93 -1.39
N PRO A 84 6.75 20.29 -0.19
CA PRO A 84 6.08 19.02 -0.01
C PRO A 84 4.62 19.00 -0.49
N MET A 85 3.95 20.15 -0.51
CA MET A 85 2.56 20.26 -0.99
C MET A 85 2.42 20.07 -2.49
N SER A 86 3.49 20.21 -3.26
CA SER A 86 3.51 19.95 -4.71
C SER A 86 3.56 18.46 -5.03
N ARG A 87 3.86 17.59 -4.06
CA ARG A 87 3.99 16.14 -4.28
C ARG A 87 2.65 15.49 -4.57
N PRO A 88 2.61 14.54 -5.52
CA PRO A 88 1.43 13.74 -5.77
C PRO A 88 1.01 12.97 -4.52
N ARG A 89 -0.28 12.98 -4.25
CA ARG A 89 -0.90 12.22 -3.17
C ARG A 89 -2.31 11.79 -3.53
N ILE A 90 -2.71 10.63 -3.04
CA ILE A 90 -4.05 10.11 -3.23
C ILE A 90 -4.66 9.75 -1.88
N THR A 91 -5.90 10.12 -1.67
CA THR A 91 -6.70 9.69 -0.53
C THR A 91 -7.75 8.70 -1.00
N LEU A 92 -7.66 7.47 -0.53
CA LEU A 92 -8.60 6.40 -0.79
C LEU A 92 -9.63 6.37 0.34
N ILE A 93 -10.92 6.39 -0.01
CA ILE A 93 -12.02 6.40 0.95
C ILE A 93 -12.84 5.13 0.76
N GLY A 94 -13.18 4.44 1.84
CA GLY A 94 -13.94 3.20 1.75
C GLY A 94 -14.18 2.50 3.07
N GLU A 95 -14.49 1.21 2.96
CA GLU A 95 -14.81 0.33 4.08
C GLU A 95 -13.67 -0.68 4.33
N ALA A 96 -13.10 -0.67 5.54
CA ALA A 96 -12.17 -1.71 5.96
C ALA A 96 -12.94 -2.98 6.34
N LYS A 97 -12.48 -4.13 5.84
CA LYS A 97 -13.04 -5.45 6.18
C LYS A 97 -11.92 -6.42 6.49
N VAL A 98 -12.08 -7.21 7.53
CA VAL A 98 -11.17 -8.32 7.81
C VAL A 98 -11.16 -9.27 6.63
N THR A 99 -9.99 -9.72 6.25
CA THR A 99 -9.81 -10.72 5.20
C THR A 99 -9.02 -11.92 5.71
N LYS A 100 -9.51 -13.13 5.38
CA LYS A 100 -8.83 -14.40 5.62
C LYS A 100 -8.24 -14.99 4.34
N ASN A 101 -8.24 -14.22 3.26
CA ASN A 101 -7.70 -14.66 1.99
C ASN A 101 -6.17 -14.80 2.09
N VAL A 102 -5.68 -16.01 1.93
CA VAL A 102 -4.24 -16.34 1.99
C VAL A 102 -3.44 -15.54 0.93
N HIS A 103 -4.06 -15.24 -0.20
CA HIS A 103 -3.43 -14.44 -1.24
C HIS A 103 -3.12 -13.00 -0.76
N HIS A 104 -4.05 -12.36 -0.05
CA HIS A 104 -3.80 -11.02 0.53
C HIS A 104 -2.62 -11.04 1.51
N LYS A 105 -2.56 -12.07 2.38
CA LYS A 105 -1.43 -12.27 3.29
C LYS A 105 -0.11 -12.43 2.52
N LYS A 106 -0.08 -13.30 1.50
CA LYS A 106 1.11 -13.52 0.68
C LYS A 106 1.57 -12.24 -0.02
N ARG A 107 0.64 -11.50 -0.67
CA ARG A 107 0.97 -10.23 -1.33
C ARG A 107 1.51 -9.18 -0.35
N PHE A 108 0.89 -9.05 0.81
CA PHE A 108 1.38 -8.12 1.84
C PHE A 108 2.79 -8.47 2.30
N LEU A 109 3.04 -9.74 2.64
CA LEU A 109 4.32 -10.18 3.19
C LEU A 109 5.43 -10.18 2.13
N SER A 110 5.13 -10.39 0.87
CA SER A 110 6.12 -10.23 -0.22
C SER A 110 6.61 -8.79 -0.33
N ARG A 111 5.73 -7.80 -0.14
CA ARG A 111 6.09 -6.37 -0.14
C ARG A 111 6.72 -5.90 1.17
N HIS A 112 6.38 -6.54 2.28
CA HIS A 112 6.84 -6.20 3.63
C HIS A 112 7.41 -7.42 4.37
N PRO A 113 8.55 -8.01 3.96
CA PRO A 113 9.05 -9.27 4.52
C PRO A 113 9.40 -9.17 6.01
N ALA A 114 9.81 -8.01 6.50
CA ALA A 114 10.01 -7.80 7.94
C ALA A 114 8.75 -8.06 8.76
N ALA A 115 7.58 -7.89 8.16
CA ALA A 115 6.30 -8.17 8.81
C ALA A 115 6.06 -9.66 9.10
N ASN A 116 6.83 -10.58 8.48
CA ASN A 116 6.77 -12.00 8.81
C ASN A 116 7.07 -12.28 10.29
N LEU A 117 7.90 -11.45 10.94
CA LEU A 117 8.27 -11.61 12.36
C LEU A 117 7.06 -11.57 13.29
N TYR A 118 6.00 -10.85 12.92
CA TYR A 118 4.83 -10.65 13.79
C TYR A 118 3.49 -10.96 13.10
N SER A 119 3.49 -11.35 11.82
CA SER A 119 2.27 -11.63 11.05
C SER A 119 1.43 -12.81 11.57
N ASN A 120 2.02 -13.66 12.42
CA ASN A 120 1.39 -14.82 13.02
C ASN A 120 0.98 -14.60 14.49
N PHE A 121 1.14 -13.40 15.03
CA PHE A 121 0.65 -13.10 16.37
C PHE A 121 -0.89 -13.13 16.39
N ASN A 122 -1.46 -13.61 17.48
CA ASN A 122 -2.91 -13.82 17.59
C ASN A 122 -3.75 -12.56 17.44
N ASP A 123 -3.17 -11.40 17.74
CA ASP A 123 -3.80 -10.10 17.64
C ASP A 123 -3.64 -9.45 16.26
N MET A 124 -2.81 -10.04 15.36
CA MET A 124 -2.57 -9.48 14.02
C MET A 124 -3.60 -9.99 13.01
N ASN A 125 -4.28 -9.05 12.38
CA ASN A 125 -5.29 -9.33 11.38
C ASN A 125 -5.02 -8.59 10.07
N PHE A 126 -5.37 -9.25 8.96
CA PHE A 126 -5.34 -8.62 7.65
C PHE A 126 -6.68 -7.97 7.34
N TYR A 127 -6.63 -6.78 6.79
CA TYR A 127 -7.79 -6.02 6.34
C TYR A 127 -7.65 -5.68 4.87
N ILE A 128 -8.77 -5.63 4.17
CA ILE A 128 -8.88 -5.09 2.82
C ILE A 128 -9.75 -3.84 2.85
N LEU A 129 -9.28 -2.76 2.22
CA LEU A 129 -10.08 -1.55 2.03
C LEU A 129 -10.90 -1.68 0.75
N LYS A 130 -12.22 -1.79 0.89
CA LYS A 130 -13.13 -1.69 -0.25
C LYS A 130 -13.32 -0.22 -0.62
N ILE A 131 -12.57 0.23 -1.62
CA ILE A 131 -12.60 1.60 -2.10
C ILE A 131 -13.99 1.96 -2.62
N LYS A 132 -14.50 3.11 -2.20
CA LYS A 132 -15.71 3.77 -2.73
C LYS A 132 -15.35 4.90 -3.68
N SER A 133 -14.39 5.72 -3.27
CA SER A 133 -13.89 6.85 -4.05
C SER A 133 -12.42 7.13 -3.74
N ALA A 134 -11.78 7.87 -4.62
CA ALA A 134 -10.42 8.35 -4.42
C ALA A 134 -10.31 9.83 -4.80
N HIS A 135 -9.48 10.55 -4.07
CA HIS A 135 -9.16 11.95 -4.32
C HIS A 135 -7.67 12.07 -4.62
N LEU A 136 -7.34 12.33 -5.86
CA LEU A 136 -5.97 12.54 -6.33
C LEU A 136 -5.63 14.02 -6.35
N ILE A 137 -4.47 14.36 -5.81
CA ILE A 137 -3.82 15.65 -5.98
C ILE A 137 -2.48 15.36 -6.64
N GLY A 138 -2.38 15.65 -7.94
CA GLY A 138 -1.19 15.38 -8.77
C GLY A 138 -0.22 16.56 -8.86
N GLY A 139 -0.30 17.51 -7.90
CA GLY A 139 0.43 18.78 -7.91
C GLY A 139 -0.48 19.98 -8.05
N PHE A 140 0.10 21.14 -8.33
CA PHE A 140 -0.64 22.39 -8.41
C PHE A 140 -1.71 22.33 -9.52
N ALA A 141 -2.96 22.63 -9.17
CA ALA A 141 -4.13 22.63 -10.06
C ALA A 141 -4.56 21.27 -10.67
N HIS A 142 -3.89 20.18 -10.34
CA HIS A 142 -4.26 18.83 -10.78
C HIS A 142 -4.98 18.07 -9.67
N VAL A 143 -6.26 18.38 -9.47
CA VAL A 143 -7.11 17.75 -8.46
C VAL A 143 -8.24 17.01 -9.15
N LYS A 144 -8.41 15.72 -8.81
CA LYS A 144 -9.46 14.90 -9.42
C LYS A 144 -10.04 13.88 -8.45
N TRP A 145 -11.36 13.74 -8.46
CA TRP A 145 -12.09 12.66 -7.83
C TRP A 145 -12.31 11.51 -8.80
N PHE A 146 -12.20 10.29 -8.28
CA PHE A 146 -12.46 9.05 -9.01
C PHE A 146 -13.44 8.20 -8.23
N ASN A 147 -14.32 7.53 -8.95
CA ASN A 147 -15.08 6.41 -8.43
C ASN A 147 -14.25 5.13 -8.54
N LYS A 148 -14.63 4.09 -7.80
CA LYS A 148 -13.92 2.79 -7.84
C LYS A 148 -13.69 2.30 -9.28
N ASN A 149 -14.70 2.36 -10.14
CA ASN A 149 -14.63 1.82 -11.50
C ASN A 149 -13.65 2.55 -12.42
N ASP A 150 -13.29 3.79 -12.06
CA ASP A 150 -12.32 4.60 -12.82
C ASP A 150 -10.87 4.22 -12.48
N LEU A 151 -10.66 3.51 -11.37
CA LEU A 151 -9.33 3.15 -10.84
C LEU A 151 -8.90 1.74 -11.22
N ILE A 152 -9.84 0.85 -11.54
CA ILE A 152 -9.56 -0.58 -11.68
C ILE A 152 -9.10 -0.91 -13.10
N CYS A 153 -7.96 -1.57 -13.23
CA CYS A 153 -7.63 -2.34 -14.42
C CYS A 153 -8.55 -3.56 -14.51
N LYS A 154 -9.22 -3.74 -15.65
CA LYS A 154 -10.18 -4.86 -15.83
C LYS A 154 -9.49 -6.20 -16.13
N ASP A 155 -8.24 -6.16 -16.58
CA ASP A 155 -7.51 -7.34 -17.08
C ASP A 155 -6.61 -8.01 -16.02
N PHE A 156 -6.90 -7.81 -14.76
CA PHE A 156 -6.07 -8.32 -13.65
C PHE A 156 -6.22 -9.84 -13.39
N LYS A 157 -7.25 -10.50 -13.94
CA LYS A 157 -7.55 -11.89 -13.59
C LYS A 157 -6.39 -12.84 -13.90
N ASN A 158 -5.76 -12.68 -15.06
CA ASN A 158 -4.63 -13.51 -15.47
C ASN A 158 -3.43 -13.37 -14.53
N PHE A 159 -3.16 -12.15 -14.04
CA PHE A 159 -2.08 -11.91 -13.10
C PHE A 159 -2.29 -12.65 -11.77
N LYS A 160 -3.53 -12.67 -11.28
CA LYS A 160 -3.88 -13.37 -10.04
C LYS A 160 -3.61 -14.88 -10.11
N GLU A 161 -3.81 -15.48 -11.26
CA GLU A 161 -3.61 -16.91 -11.47
C GLU A 161 -2.13 -17.27 -11.72
N MET A 162 -1.37 -16.36 -12.33
CA MET A 162 -0.02 -16.63 -12.83
C MET A 162 1.11 -16.01 -11.99
N GLU A 163 0.83 -15.04 -11.12
CA GLU A 163 1.87 -14.25 -10.43
C GLU A 163 2.92 -15.13 -9.74
N TYR A 164 2.48 -16.12 -8.96
CA TYR A 164 3.42 -16.92 -8.17
C TYR A 164 4.26 -17.85 -9.03
N ASP A 165 3.66 -18.48 -10.03
CA ASP A 165 4.36 -19.39 -10.92
C ASP A 165 5.40 -18.62 -11.76
N VAL A 166 5.03 -17.46 -12.26
CA VAL A 166 5.95 -16.59 -13.00
C VAL A 166 7.07 -16.08 -12.12
N MET A 167 6.77 -15.63 -10.87
CA MET A 167 7.80 -15.17 -9.95
C MET A 167 8.77 -16.28 -9.59
N GLU A 168 8.27 -17.48 -9.27
CA GLU A 168 9.10 -18.63 -8.93
C GLU A 168 10.00 -19.02 -10.10
N HIS A 169 9.42 -19.13 -11.31
CA HIS A 169 10.16 -19.44 -12.51
C HIS A 169 11.26 -18.42 -12.80
N MET A 170 10.93 -17.14 -12.79
CA MET A 170 11.89 -16.06 -13.05
C MET A 170 13.01 -16.00 -12.01
N ASN A 171 12.66 -16.08 -10.75
CA ASN A 171 13.64 -16.03 -9.65
C ASN A 171 14.55 -17.26 -9.62
N SER A 172 14.07 -18.43 -10.08
CA SER A 172 14.86 -19.66 -10.09
C SER A 172 15.73 -19.81 -11.34
N HIS A 173 15.22 -19.43 -12.52
CA HIS A 173 15.85 -19.75 -13.80
C HIS A 173 16.37 -18.53 -14.58
N HIS A 174 15.95 -17.30 -14.22
CA HIS A 174 16.23 -16.10 -14.99
C HIS A 174 16.84 -14.95 -14.16
N LYS A 175 17.66 -15.28 -13.17
CA LYS A 175 18.32 -14.28 -12.28
C LYS A 175 19.13 -13.24 -13.06
N GLU A 176 19.84 -13.66 -14.09
CA GLU A 176 20.61 -12.73 -14.93
C GLU A 176 19.70 -11.73 -15.66
N SER A 177 18.54 -12.16 -16.13
CA SER A 177 17.56 -11.27 -16.76
C SER A 177 17.00 -10.26 -15.78
N ILE A 178 16.73 -10.68 -14.52
CA ILE A 178 16.27 -9.78 -13.47
C ILE A 178 17.35 -8.74 -13.15
N ASP A 179 18.61 -9.16 -13.06
CA ASP A 179 19.74 -8.25 -12.85
C ASP A 179 19.92 -7.27 -14.04
N LEU A 180 19.61 -7.69 -15.26
CA LEU A 180 19.57 -6.79 -16.41
C LEU A 180 18.45 -5.75 -16.31
N TYR A 181 17.26 -6.12 -15.83
CA TYR A 181 16.20 -5.13 -15.57
C TYR A 181 16.68 -4.07 -14.59
N SER A 182 17.29 -4.48 -13.48
CA SER A 182 17.85 -3.55 -12.52
C SER A 182 18.98 -2.68 -13.11
N THR A 183 19.93 -3.27 -13.79
CA THR A 183 21.12 -2.55 -14.25
C THR A 183 20.90 -1.74 -15.53
N LYS A 184 20.15 -2.25 -16.50
CA LYS A 184 19.95 -1.59 -17.80
C LYS A 184 18.73 -0.66 -17.80
N ILE A 185 17.62 -1.07 -17.20
CA ILE A 185 16.39 -0.28 -17.20
C ILE A 185 16.42 0.73 -16.03
N LEU A 186 16.62 0.22 -14.80
CA LEU A 186 16.62 1.07 -13.61
C LEU A 186 17.98 1.76 -13.36
N LYS A 187 19.00 1.43 -14.17
CA LYS A 187 20.39 1.97 -14.03
C LYS A 187 20.98 1.81 -12.63
N ASN A 188 20.58 0.76 -11.93
CA ASN A 188 21.09 0.43 -10.63
C ASN A 188 22.43 -0.33 -10.80
N LYS A 189 23.42 -0.04 -9.94
CA LYS A 189 24.74 -0.67 -10.02
C LYS A 189 24.82 -2.02 -9.29
N THR A 190 23.76 -2.41 -8.58
CA THR A 190 23.75 -3.62 -7.76
C THR A 190 23.08 -4.79 -8.49
N LYS A 191 23.52 -6.00 -8.15
CA LYS A 191 22.97 -7.29 -8.60
C LYS A 191 22.26 -8.00 -7.45
N ASN A 192 21.78 -9.20 -7.69
CA ASN A 192 21.01 -10.06 -6.77
C ASN A 192 19.65 -9.45 -6.44
N TRP A 193 18.90 -9.15 -7.48
CA TRP A 193 17.52 -8.72 -7.38
C TRP A 193 16.56 -9.90 -7.54
N GLU A 194 15.43 -9.81 -6.89
CA GLU A 194 14.35 -10.79 -6.97
C GLU A 194 13.04 -10.08 -7.31
N ILE A 195 12.20 -10.76 -8.09
CA ILE A 195 10.83 -10.34 -8.33
C ILE A 195 10.00 -10.71 -7.10
N ILE A 196 9.34 -9.75 -6.51
CA ILE A 196 8.51 -9.90 -5.31
C ILE A 196 7.02 -9.63 -5.59
N GLY A 197 6.69 -9.26 -6.80
CA GLY A 197 5.33 -9.04 -7.24
C GLY A 197 5.24 -8.70 -8.71
N ILE A 198 4.11 -9.11 -9.31
CA ILE A 198 3.75 -8.82 -10.69
C ILE A 198 2.28 -8.41 -10.70
N ASP A 199 1.96 -7.34 -11.40
CA ASP A 199 0.59 -6.88 -11.62
C ASP A 199 0.50 -6.10 -12.94
N PRO A 200 -0.69 -5.62 -13.34
CA PRO A 200 -0.84 -4.88 -14.60
C PRO A 200 0.03 -3.62 -14.73
N ASP A 201 0.49 -3.04 -13.62
CA ASP A 201 1.33 -1.85 -13.63
C ASP A 201 2.82 -2.19 -13.82
N GLY A 202 3.21 -3.45 -13.57
CA GLY A 202 4.58 -3.91 -13.79
C GLY A 202 5.08 -4.97 -12.84
N VAL A 203 6.38 -4.89 -12.55
CA VAL A 203 7.12 -5.87 -11.75
C VAL A 203 7.79 -5.17 -10.57
N ASP A 204 7.52 -5.65 -9.36
CA ASP A 204 8.19 -5.20 -8.15
C ASP A 204 9.50 -5.97 -7.97
N LEU A 205 10.60 -5.24 -7.87
CA LEU A 205 11.93 -5.79 -7.63
C LEU A 205 12.41 -5.44 -6.23
N ARG A 206 13.04 -6.40 -5.57
CA ARG A 206 13.76 -6.22 -4.31
C ARG A 206 15.16 -6.77 -4.41
N LYS A 207 16.10 -6.08 -3.77
CA LYS A 207 17.44 -6.61 -3.56
C LYS A 207 17.40 -7.65 -2.46
N GLY A 208 17.91 -8.86 -2.74
CA GLY A 208 18.10 -9.94 -1.78
C GLY A 208 19.18 -9.62 -0.73
#